data_e4af7ebb93f22edc8c0b9693e630fc7e
#
_entry.id   e4af7ebb93f22edc8c0b9693e630fc7e
#
_cell.length_a   1.000
_cell.length_b   1.000
_cell.length_c   1.000
_cell.angle_alpha   90.00
_cell.angle_beta   90.00
_cell.angle_gamma   90.00
#
_symmetry.space_group_name_H-M   'P 1'
#
loop_
_entity.id
_entity.type
_entity.pdbx_description
1 polymer ?
#
loop_
_entity_poly.entity_id
_entity_poly.type
_entity_poly.pdbx_seq_one_letter_code
_entity_poly.pdbx_strand_id
1 'polypeptide(L)'
;MSRPRFLKIFLQINIFSVFSILPLTVHAQGTVSVLQQSARQPTARLLPSTSPGTSHPASAAQHKHPPAPSADHLGAIFDTESISSLLNRNNDALRRSDLTAGYYVPAEAFGHLVPQLSPYRNWLSERGFSFEFSYKGEAMANVGGGISKGMSYAHELTFNTRWDLGRLLGLDGWILHTVMMERAGRQISYDHVGEHRILLSEVYSLSGHAAAHLADIYLEKSFFNNRVNINIGRITLTHTYATSVLLCTFMVQCSAPPAIKADEGWSVYPKATWGGTLRIKPTRDLTLRTGVYKVGPLTENPSGWAWGSETSTGVMLPIELTWEPFIGKDNLPGHYKLGFGHDTSPYADRLGTIPAMFAHDVFHDANKPRDTFYIEADQMVYRKGGQHQMAGGYILAGYVHNTPSVSTFSDQVYVGASLLGIIPRRPFDRFGVMYSYYQMSPAITLGQRLRQLGGMSMGAFVNGPQTHSAILEAYYGIPIHPGLVVQPEFEYMMRPGETSIIPNATLIGLKVLGNL
;
A
#
# COMPACT_ATOMS: atom_id res chain seq x y z
N MET A 1 27.83 -35.57 -21.05
CA MET A 1 27.55 -34.84 -19.82
C MET A 1 28.07 -33.41 -19.96
N SER A 2 27.33 -32.55 -20.61
CA SER A 2 27.71 -31.17 -20.93
C SER A 2 27.05 -30.23 -19.91
N ARG A 3 27.87 -29.54 -19.13
CA ARG A 3 27.43 -28.45 -18.24
C ARG A 3 26.85 -27.30 -19.07
N PRO A 4 25.73 -26.70 -18.67
CA PRO A 4 25.10 -25.64 -19.46
C PRO A 4 25.93 -24.35 -19.40
N ARG A 5 26.25 -23.83 -20.57
CA ARG A 5 26.98 -22.55 -20.78
C ARG A 5 26.14 -21.29 -20.39
N PHE A 6 24.99 -21.45 -19.80
CA PHE A 6 24.03 -20.37 -19.50
C PHE A 6 24.40 -19.48 -18.32
N LEU A 7 25.20 -19.96 -17.37
CA LEU A 7 25.55 -19.17 -16.17
C LEU A 7 26.50 -18.00 -16.45
N LYS A 8 27.25 -18.03 -17.58
CA LYS A 8 28.20 -16.94 -17.92
C LYS A 8 27.57 -15.71 -18.57
N ILE A 9 26.38 -15.82 -19.12
CA ILE A 9 25.69 -14.69 -19.78
C ILE A 9 24.94 -13.81 -18.78
N PHE A 10 24.44 -14.39 -17.68
CA PHE A 10 23.70 -13.64 -16.66
C PHE A 10 24.58 -12.83 -15.71
N LEU A 11 25.85 -13.16 -15.57
CA LEU A 11 26.78 -12.43 -14.68
C LEU A 11 27.35 -11.13 -15.31
N GLN A 12 27.08 -10.86 -16.58
CA GLN A 12 27.55 -9.65 -17.27
C GLN A 12 26.48 -8.61 -17.55
N ILE A 13 25.23 -8.85 -17.16
CA ILE A 13 24.22 -7.78 -17.16
C ILE A 13 24.41 -6.99 -15.88
N ASN A 14 25.13 -5.89 -15.98
CA ASN A 14 25.26 -4.88 -14.93
C ASN A 14 23.86 -4.35 -14.63
N ILE A 15 23.23 -4.80 -13.54
CA ILE A 15 21.91 -4.36 -13.04
C ILE A 15 21.86 -2.84 -12.85
N PHE A 16 23.02 -2.19 -12.72
CA PHE A 16 23.13 -0.73 -12.63
C PHE A 16 22.81 0.04 -13.91
N SER A 17 22.77 -0.58 -15.10
CA SER A 17 22.55 0.13 -16.36
C SER A 17 21.07 0.37 -16.68
N VAL A 18 20.13 -0.27 -16.01
CA VAL A 18 18.69 -0.10 -16.28
C VAL A 18 18.12 1.15 -15.59
N PHE A 19 18.77 1.64 -14.53
CA PHE A 19 18.34 2.85 -13.82
C PHE A 19 18.98 4.16 -14.31
N SER A 20 19.88 4.10 -15.32
CA SER A 20 20.64 5.27 -15.78
C SER A 20 20.03 6.02 -16.97
N ILE A 21 18.85 5.66 -17.43
CA ILE A 21 18.20 6.31 -18.58
C ILE A 21 16.99 7.08 -18.08
N LEU A 22 17.21 8.21 -17.43
CA LEU A 22 16.40 9.44 -17.50
C LEU A 22 16.93 10.47 -16.49
N PRO A 23 17.84 11.37 -16.87
CA PRO A 23 18.04 12.60 -16.12
C PRO A 23 17.07 13.67 -16.65
N LEU A 24 15.90 13.80 -16.05
CA LEU A 24 15.12 15.04 -16.13
C LEU A 24 15.65 15.98 -15.06
N THR A 25 16.72 16.70 -15.39
CA THR A 25 17.19 17.86 -14.61
C THR A 25 16.19 19.01 -14.77
N VAL A 26 15.36 19.22 -13.76
CA VAL A 26 14.67 20.49 -13.59
C VAL A 26 15.53 21.34 -12.66
N HIS A 27 16.26 22.30 -13.21
CA HIS A 27 16.89 23.39 -12.47
C HIS A 27 15.81 24.41 -12.13
N ALA A 28 15.51 24.55 -10.85
CA ALA A 28 14.78 25.68 -10.31
C ALA A 28 15.75 26.53 -9.48
N GLN A 29 16.34 27.53 -10.11
CA GLN A 29 16.84 28.72 -9.42
C GLN A 29 15.89 29.86 -9.74
N GLY A 30 15.17 30.33 -8.74
CA GLY A 30 14.30 31.48 -8.80
C GLY A 30 14.74 32.55 -7.82
N THR A 31 15.31 33.61 -8.32
CA THR A 31 15.45 34.87 -7.57
C THR A 31 14.33 35.82 -7.96
N VAL A 32 13.72 36.39 -6.94
CA VAL A 32 12.66 37.41 -6.99
C VAL A 32 13.23 38.74 -7.48
N SER A 33 12.56 39.39 -8.44
CA SER A 33 12.48 40.84 -8.49
C SER A 33 11.24 41.34 -9.19
N VAL A 34 10.56 42.22 -8.51
CA VAL A 34 9.35 42.97 -8.89
C VAL A 34 9.73 44.00 -9.94
N LEU A 35 8.93 44.16 -10.99
CA LEU A 35 8.58 45.48 -11.59
C LEU A 35 7.35 45.35 -12.51
N GLN A 36 6.40 46.25 -12.23
CA GLN A 36 5.20 46.55 -13.05
C GLN A 36 5.59 47.26 -14.36
N GLN A 37 4.79 46.98 -15.42
CA GLN A 37 4.24 47.99 -16.35
C GLN A 37 3.40 47.28 -17.44
N SER A 38 2.12 47.54 -17.45
CA SER A 38 1.31 48.42 -18.29
C SER A 38 1.12 48.02 -19.76
N ALA A 39 -0.11 47.56 -19.99
CA ALA A 39 -1.04 47.76 -21.12
C ALA A 39 -0.51 48.11 -22.54
N ARG A 40 -1.01 47.36 -23.51
CA ARG A 40 -1.74 47.85 -24.71
C ARG A 40 -2.18 46.71 -25.63
N GLN A 41 -3.50 46.64 -25.84
CA GLN A 41 -4.11 46.01 -27.05
C GLN A 41 -3.92 46.94 -28.25
N PRO A 42 -3.98 46.42 -29.49
CA PRO A 42 -5.04 46.87 -30.38
C PRO A 42 -5.75 45.77 -31.22
N THR A 43 -7.04 45.88 -31.15
CA THR A 43 -8.08 45.94 -32.20
C THR A 43 -7.96 45.19 -33.52
N ALA A 44 -9.05 44.53 -33.81
CA ALA A 44 -9.48 43.83 -35.00
C ALA A 44 -9.48 44.65 -36.30
N ARG A 45 -9.37 43.96 -37.43
CA ARG A 45 -9.96 44.38 -38.69
C ARG A 45 -10.57 43.20 -39.46
N LEU A 46 -11.82 43.39 -39.79
CA LEU A 46 -12.69 42.54 -40.63
C LEU A 46 -12.59 42.92 -42.10
N LEU A 47 -12.97 41.92 -42.96
CA LEU A 47 -13.62 41.95 -44.29
C LEU A 47 -12.73 41.95 -45.55
N PRO A 48 -13.23 41.47 -46.71
CA PRO A 48 -14.50 40.79 -47.00
C PRO A 48 -14.38 39.57 -47.99
N SER A 49 -15.57 38.93 -48.15
CA SER A 49 -15.96 37.88 -49.07
C SER A 49 -15.85 38.19 -50.55
N THR A 50 -15.56 37.16 -51.38
CA THR A 50 -16.19 37.02 -52.74
C THR A 50 -16.22 35.54 -53.13
N SER A 51 -17.38 35.00 -53.44
CA SER A 51 -17.61 33.87 -54.36
C SER A 51 -17.93 34.48 -55.77
N PRO A 52 -17.95 33.78 -56.88
CA PRO A 52 -18.57 32.47 -57.13
C PRO A 52 -17.93 31.55 -58.23
N GLY A 53 -18.35 30.28 -58.23
CA GLY A 53 -18.76 29.65 -59.51
C GLY A 53 -17.98 28.45 -60.02
N THR A 54 -18.78 27.40 -60.20
CA THR A 54 -18.85 26.36 -61.26
C THR A 54 -18.15 25.02 -61.03
N SER A 55 -18.97 24.05 -60.67
CA SER A 55 -19.28 22.69 -61.21
C SER A 55 -18.20 21.91 -62.00
N HIS A 56 -17.84 20.71 -61.54
CA HIS A 56 -18.23 19.37 -62.06
C HIS A 56 -17.47 18.24 -61.30
N PRO A 57 -17.96 17.00 -61.34
CA PRO A 57 -17.82 16.05 -60.23
C PRO A 57 -16.65 15.07 -60.43
N ALA A 58 -15.96 14.78 -59.34
CA ALA A 58 -15.04 13.64 -59.26
C ALA A 58 -15.39 12.81 -58.01
N SER A 59 -15.70 11.58 -58.28
CA SER A 59 -15.79 10.38 -57.46
C SER A 59 -15.36 10.53 -55.98
N ALA A 60 -16.33 10.48 -55.07
CA ALA A 60 -16.11 10.38 -53.65
C ALA A 60 -15.65 8.94 -53.29
N ALA A 61 -14.38 8.79 -53.09
CA ALA A 61 -13.90 7.69 -52.26
C ALA A 61 -14.32 7.99 -50.80
N GLN A 62 -15.34 7.30 -50.35
CA GLN A 62 -15.76 7.32 -48.94
C GLN A 62 -14.61 6.76 -48.08
N HIS A 63 -13.83 7.63 -47.47
CA HIS A 63 -13.08 7.26 -46.26
C HIS A 63 -14.11 6.98 -45.15
N LYS A 64 -14.44 5.71 -44.99
CA LYS A 64 -15.12 5.24 -43.79
C LYS A 64 -14.23 5.57 -42.58
N HIS A 65 -14.60 6.57 -41.83
CA HIS A 65 -14.12 6.68 -40.45
C HIS A 65 -14.43 5.36 -39.76
N PRO A 66 -13.48 4.74 -39.04
CA PRO A 66 -13.80 3.60 -38.20
C PRO A 66 -14.84 4.06 -37.21
N PRO A 67 -15.89 3.26 -36.95
CA PRO A 67 -16.89 3.60 -35.93
C PRO A 67 -16.19 3.76 -34.59
N ALA A 68 -16.64 4.74 -33.81
CA ALA A 68 -16.22 4.89 -32.44
C ALA A 68 -16.40 3.54 -31.72
N PRO A 69 -15.42 3.06 -30.93
CA PRO A 69 -15.51 1.77 -30.27
C PRO A 69 -16.79 1.72 -29.44
N SER A 70 -17.69 0.82 -29.79
CA SER A 70 -18.89 0.55 -29.02
C SER A 70 -18.48 0.00 -27.65
N ALA A 71 -19.34 0.17 -26.64
CA ALA A 71 -19.11 -0.35 -25.26
C ALA A 71 -18.82 -1.86 -25.21
N ASP A 72 -19.14 -2.60 -26.27
CA ASP A 72 -18.84 -4.03 -26.43
C ASP A 72 -17.34 -4.31 -26.72
N HIS A 73 -16.57 -3.33 -27.19
CA HIS A 73 -15.13 -3.48 -27.37
C HIS A 73 -14.33 -3.48 -26.06
N LEU A 74 -14.83 -2.87 -24.98
CA LEU A 74 -14.19 -3.00 -23.66
C LEU A 74 -14.28 -4.43 -23.12
N GLY A 75 -15.36 -5.15 -23.42
CA GLY A 75 -15.50 -6.58 -23.11
C GLY A 75 -14.56 -7.50 -23.92
N ALA A 76 -14.18 -7.09 -25.12
CA ALA A 76 -13.28 -7.87 -25.99
C ALA A 76 -11.79 -7.61 -25.73
N ILE A 77 -11.45 -6.49 -25.10
CA ILE A 77 -10.08 -6.17 -24.68
C ILE A 77 -9.71 -6.98 -23.42
N PHE A 78 -10.69 -7.29 -22.60
CA PHE A 78 -10.54 -8.21 -21.46
C PHE A 78 -10.95 -9.61 -21.95
N ASP A 79 -9.97 -10.41 -22.36
CA ASP A 79 -10.20 -11.81 -22.68
C ASP A 79 -10.86 -12.52 -21.49
N THR A 80 -12.14 -12.87 -21.65
CA THR A 80 -12.96 -13.46 -20.60
C THR A 80 -12.43 -14.80 -20.12
N GLU A 81 -11.68 -15.56 -20.93
CA GLU A 81 -10.99 -16.77 -20.51
C GLU A 81 -9.75 -16.46 -19.65
N SER A 82 -8.96 -15.47 -20.00
CA SER A 82 -7.86 -14.99 -19.16
C SER A 82 -8.35 -14.44 -17.83
N ILE A 83 -9.44 -13.67 -17.83
CA ILE A 83 -10.04 -13.13 -16.61
C ILE A 83 -10.66 -14.24 -15.77
N SER A 84 -11.38 -15.19 -16.34
CA SER A 84 -11.93 -16.30 -15.58
C SER A 84 -10.83 -17.24 -15.06
N SER A 85 -9.72 -17.42 -15.77
CA SER A 85 -8.56 -18.17 -15.30
C SER A 85 -7.78 -17.39 -14.21
N LEU A 86 -7.68 -16.07 -14.33
CA LEU A 86 -7.12 -15.17 -13.32
C LEU A 86 -8.02 -15.10 -12.08
N LEU A 87 -9.35 -15.03 -12.26
CA LEU A 87 -10.31 -15.05 -11.16
C LEU A 87 -10.39 -16.41 -10.49
N ASN A 88 -10.19 -17.52 -11.21
CA ASN A 88 -10.05 -18.85 -10.63
C ASN A 88 -8.71 -19.01 -9.90
N ARG A 89 -7.62 -18.47 -10.43
CA ARG A 89 -6.34 -18.32 -9.71
C ARG A 89 -6.47 -17.37 -8.55
N ASN A 90 -7.30 -16.33 -8.66
CA ASN A 90 -7.56 -15.34 -7.63
C ASN A 90 -8.56 -15.81 -6.58
N ASN A 91 -9.52 -16.69 -6.90
CA ASN A 91 -10.24 -17.45 -5.88
C ASN A 91 -9.27 -18.31 -5.05
N ASP A 92 -8.24 -18.84 -5.67
CA ASP A 92 -7.13 -19.48 -4.97
C ASP A 92 -6.21 -18.44 -4.30
N ALA A 93 -5.98 -17.23 -4.84
CA ALA A 93 -5.17 -16.19 -4.24
C ALA A 93 -5.91 -15.43 -3.13
N LEU A 94 -7.21 -15.17 -3.26
CA LEU A 94 -8.06 -14.72 -2.16
C LEU A 94 -8.19 -15.80 -1.06
N ARG A 95 -8.03 -17.07 -1.42
CA ARG A 95 -7.90 -18.20 -0.50
C ARG A 95 -6.45 -18.47 -0.07
N ARG A 96 -5.49 -17.89 -0.74
CA ARG A 96 -4.07 -17.95 -0.39
C ARG A 96 -3.75 -16.74 0.46
N SER A 97 -3.80 -16.94 1.74
CA SER A 97 -3.11 -16.11 2.70
C SER A 97 -1.59 -16.23 2.49
N ASP A 98 -1.11 -16.01 1.28
CA ASP A 98 0.32 -16.06 0.92
C ASP A 98 0.94 -14.68 1.12
N LEU A 99 2.24 -14.61 1.38
CA LEU A 99 3.01 -13.38 1.59
C LEU A 99 2.79 -12.33 0.48
N THR A 100 2.54 -12.79 -0.73
CA THR A 100 2.26 -11.94 -1.90
C THR A 100 0.85 -11.33 -1.90
N ALA A 101 -0.06 -11.80 -1.05
CA ALA A 101 -1.43 -11.27 -1.01
C ALA A 101 -1.50 -9.80 -0.56
N GLY A 102 -0.53 -9.32 0.22
CA GLY A 102 -0.41 -7.91 0.61
C GLY A 102 -0.04 -6.98 -0.55
N TYR A 103 0.60 -7.51 -1.60
CA TYR A 103 0.95 -6.76 -2.82
C TYR A 103 -0.13 -6.81 -3.88
N TYR A 104 -1.19 -7.56 -3.63
CA TYR A 104 -2.21 -7.78 -4.62
C TYR A 104 -3.01 -6.50 -4.86
N VAL A 105 -2.46 -5.66 -5.73
CA VAL A 105 -3.19 -4.51 -6.25
C VAL A 105 -4.21 -5.02 -7.27
N PRO A 106 -5.48 -4.63 -7.19
CA PRO A 106 -6.48 -5.02 -8.18
C PRO A 106 -6.12 -4.68 -9.63
N ALA A 107 -5.13 -3.78 -9.87
CA ALA A 107 -4.58 -3.54 -11.20
C ALA A 107 -3.91 -4.79 -11.80
N GLU A 108 -3.24 -5.60 -10.98
CA GLU A 108 -2.61 -6.87 -11.40
C GLU A 108 -3.66 -7.89 -11.87
N ALA A 109 -4.84 -7.86 -11.27
CA ALA A 109 -5.96 -8.69 -11.71
C ALA A 109 -6.45 -8.34 -13.12
N PHE A 110 -6.15 -7.14 -13.62
CA PHE A 110 -6.66 -6.64 -14.90
C PHE A 110 -5.63 -6.65 -16.02
N GLY A 111 -4.47 -7.31 -15.85
CA GLY A 111 -3.46 -7.47 -16.89
C GLY A 111 -2.30 -6.47 -16.79
N HIS A 112 -1.64 -6.24 -17.90
CA HIS A 112 -0.43 -5.42 -18.00
C HIS A 112 -0.62 -4.27 -18.97
N LEU A 113 0.04 -3.13 -18.72
CA LEU A 113 0.05 -1.96 -19.59
C LEU A 113 0.66 -2.27 -20.98
N VAL A 114 1.62 -3.20 -21.01
CA VAL A 114 2.30 -3.61 -22.23
C VAL A 114 2.06 -5.11 -22.48
N PRO A 115 0.88 -5.49 -23.02
CA PRO A 115 0.54 -6.88 -23.27
C PRO A 115 1.46 -7.55 -24.30
N GLN A 116 2.12 -6.76 -25.15
CA GLN A 116 3.12 -7.25 -26.13
C GLN A 116 4.32 -7.94 -25.47
N LEU A 117 4.59 -7.66 -24.18
CA LEU A 117 5.64 -8.33 -23.42
C LEU A 117 5.21 -9.69 -22.86
N SER A 118 3.93 -10.06 -22.93
CA SER A 118 3.42 -11.33 -22.41
C SER A 118 4.15 -12.58 -22.94
N PRO A 119 4.49 -12.69 -24.24
CA PRO A 119 5.27 -13.85 -24.72
C PRO A 119 6.64 -13.97 -24.04
N TYR A 120 7.32 -12.85 -23.78
CA TYR A 120 8.62 -12.83 -23.09
C TYR A 120 8.49 -13.16 -21.61
N ARG A 121 7.43 -12.67 -20.94
CA ARG A 121 7.13 -13.02 -19.54
C ARG A 121 6.85 -14.50 -19.41
N ASN A 122 6.02 -15.08 -20.29
CA ASN A 122 5.71 -16.52 -20.28
C ASN A 122 6.97 -17.33 -20.54
N TRP A 123 7.80 -16.94 -21.51
CA TRP A 123 9.06 -17.59 -21.82
C TRP A 123 10.04 -17.61 -20.63
N LEU A 124 10.14 -16.49 -19.87
CA LEU A 124 10.96 -16.42 -18.64
C LEU A 124 10.35 -17.27 -17.52
N SER A 125 9.04 -17.19 -17.31
CA SER A 125 8.32 -17.93 -16.28
C SER A 125 8.44 -19.44 -16.46
N GLU A 126 8.35 -19.93 -17.71
CA GLU A 126 8.57 -21.33 -18.04
C GLU A 126 9.99 -21.80 -17.70
N ARG A 127 10.95 -20.90 -17.65
CA ARG A 127 12.36 -21.15 -17.28
C ARG A 127 12.65 -20.93 -15.80
N GLY A 128 11.63 -20.59 -15.01
CA GLY A 128 11.75 -20.42 -13.57
C GLY A 128 12.04 -18.99 -13.11
N PHE A 129 11.93 -17.99 -13.98
CA PHE A 129 12.05 -16.59 -13.61
C PHE A 129 10.77 -15.84 -13.95
N SER A 130 10.13 -15.24 -12.96
CA SER A 130 8.99 -14.35 -13.15
C SER A 130 9.29 -12.98 -12.53
N PHE A 131 8.82 -11.93 -13.18
CA PHE A 131 8.98 -10.57 -12.67
C PHE A 131 7.71 -9.76 -12.88
N GLU A 132 7.58 -8.74 -12.07
CA GLU A 132 6.54 -7.75 -12.13
C GLU A 132 7.14 -6.38 -11.86
N PHE A 133 6.75 -5.40 -12.65
CA PHE A 133 7.12 -4.01 -12.46
C PHE A 133 5.86 -3.18 -12.31
N SER A 134 5.72 -2.50 -11.17
CA SER A 134 4.54 -1.69 -10.87
C SER A 134 4.90 -0.26 -10.53
N TYR A 135 3.95 0.62 -10.82
CA TYR A 135 3.98 2.04 -10.48
C TYR A 135 2.78 2.39 -9.63
N LYS A 136 3.01 3.17 -8.59
CA LYS A 136 1.99 3.77 -7.75
C LYS A 136 2.31 5.25 -7.59
N GLY A 137 1.38 6.12 -7.99
CA GLY A 137 1.51 7.56 -7.82
C GLY A 137 0.30 8.11 -7.07
N GLU A 138 0.53 9.03 -6.14
CA GLU A 138 -0.50 9.62 -5.29
C GLU A 138 -0.31 11.14 -5.23
N ALA A 139 -1.32 11.86 -5.71
CA ALA A 139 -1.40 13.31 -5.59
C ALA A 139 -2.56 13.64 -4.64
N MET A 140 -2.25 14.25 -3.50
CA MET A 140 -3.23 14.61 -2.47
C MET A 140 -3.19 16.11 -2.21
N ALA A 141 -4.37 16.73 -2.08
CA ALA A 141 -4.53 18.14 -1.79
C ALA A 141 -5.38 18.35 -0.54
N ASN A 142 -4.86 19.07 0.46
CA ASN A 142 -5.65 19.59 1.55
C ASN A 142 -6.36 20.88 1.09
N VAL A 143 -7.68 20.80 0.93
CA VAL A 143 -8.52 21.90 0.43
C VAL A 143 -9.16 22.71 1.56
N GLY A 144 -9.17 22.18 2.79
CA GLY A 144 -9.75 22.86 3.95
C GLY A 144 -9.25 22.32 5.29
N GLY A 145 -9.06 23.20 6.26
CA GLY A 145 -8.54 22.85 7.58
C GLY A 145 -7.06 22.45 7.58
N GLY A 146 -6.64 21.63 8.55
CA GLY A 146 -5.25 21.29 8.74
C GLY A 146 -4.40 22.50 9.14
N ILE A 147 -3.08 22.43 8.94
CA ILE A 147 -2.15 23.52 9.22
C ILE A 147 -1.98 24.48 8.03
N SER A 148 -2.22 24.01 6.80
CA SER A 148 -2.19 24.83 5.59
C SER A 148 -2.92 24.15 4.44
N LYS A 149 -3.42 24.94 3.48
CA LYS A 149 -3.89 24.40 2.19
C LYS A 149 -2.69 24.16 1.28
N GLY A 150 -2.74 23.08 0.50
CA GLY A 150 -1.68 22.74 -0.43
C GLY A 150 -1.80 21.32 -0.96
N MET A 151 -0.85 20.94 -1.81
CA MET A 151 -0.81 19.64 -2.46
C MET A 151 0.57 19.00 -2.29
N SER A 152 0.57 17.71 -2.05
CA SER A 152 1.76 16.87 -2.07
C SER A 152 1.59 15.74 -3.08
N TYR A 153 2.71 15.31 -3.66
CA TYR A 153 2.78 14.17 -4.56
C TYR A 153 3.88 13.22 -4.11
N ALA A 154 3.59 11.94 -4.15
CA ALA A 154 4.57 10.88 -3.95
C ALA A 154 4.34 9.75 -4.95
N HIS A 155 5.40 9.00 -5.25
CA HIS A 155 5.31 7.81 -6.09
C HIS A 155 6.21 6.69 -5.61
N GLU A 156 5.89 5.51 -6.08
CA GLU A 156 6.65 4.29 -5.88
C GLU A 156 6.77 3.53 -7.20
N LEU A 157 7.97 3.09 -7.51
CA LEU A 157 8.26 2.07 -8.53
C LEU A 157 8.68 0.80 -7.81
N THR A 158 8.04 -0.31 -8.10
CA THR A 158 8.34 -1.60 -7.46
C THR A 158 8.72 -2.63 -8.52
N PHE A 159 9.79 -3.36 -8.27
CA PHE A 159 10.25 -4.48 -9.08
C PHE A 159 10.27 -5.74 -8.23
N ASN A 160 9.29 -6.61 -8.47
CA ASN A 160 9.14 -7.90 -7.81
C ASN A 160 9.74 -8.99 -8.69
N THR A 161 10.50 -9.92 -8.11
CA THR A 161 10.99 -11.10 -8.84
C THR A 161 10.74 -12.37 -8.05
N ARG A 162 10.52 -13.45 -8.80
CA ARG A 162 10.32 -14.80 -8.30
C ARG A 162 11.20 -15.77 -9.09
N TRP A 163 12.09 -16.48 -8.40
CA TRP A 163 13.07 -17.39 -8.97
C TRP A 163 12.74 -18.81 -8.51
N ASP A 164 12.24 -19.66 -9.39
CA ASP A 164 12.03 -21.08 -9.15
C ASP A 164 13.38 -21.81 -9.19
N LEU A 165 13.96 -22.07 -8.02
CA LEU A 165 15.27 -22.67 -7.89
C LEU A 165 15.29 -24.15 -8.30
N GLY A 166 14.14 -24.81 -8.32
CA GLY A 166 13.99 -26.14 -8.87
C GLY A 166 14.30 -26.17 -10.36
N ARG A 167 13.70 -25.26 -11.12
CA ARG A 167 13.93 -25.13 -12.57
C ARG A 167 15.31 -24.58 -12.91
N LEU A 168 15.82 -23.65 -12.11
CA LEU A 168 17.09 -22.96 -12.37
C LEU A 168 18.30 -23.74 -11.91
N LEU A 169 18.22 -24.39 -10.75
CA LEU A 169 19.37 -24.99 -10.05
C LEU A 169 19.15 -26.45 -9.64
N GLY A 170 17.97 -27.04 -9.90
CA GLY A 170 17.62 -28.38 -9.44
C GLY A 170 17.27 -28.48 -7.95
N LEU A 171 16.96 -27.35 -7.30
CA LEU A 171 16.52 -27.29 -5.90
C LEU A 171 14.99 -27.31 -5.83
N ASP A 172 14.39 -28.46 -6.04
CA ASP A 172 12.96 -28.61 -6.19
C ASP A 172 12.15 -28.01 -5.04
N GLY A 173 11.14 -27.21 -5.40
CA GLY A 173 10.20 -26.57 -4.51
C GLY A 173 10.75 -25.40 -3.70
N TRP A 174 11.99 -24.98 -3.92
CA TRP A 174 12.51 -23.72 -3.39
C TRP A 174 12.26 -22.56 -4.34
N ILE A 175 11.82 -21.44 -3.78
CA ILE A 175 11.57 -20.21 -4.52
C ILE A 175 12.30 -19.08 -3.80
N LEU A 176 13.06 -18.28 -4.53
CA LEU A 176 13.62 -17.03 -4.02
C LEU A 176 12.73 -15.88 -4.48
N HIS A 177 12.34 -15.04 -3.55
CA HIS A 177 11.60 -13.80 -3.79
C HIS A 177 12.50 -12.61 -3.54
N THR A 178 12.43 -11.59 -4.40
CA THR A 178 13.06 -10.28 -4.13
C THR A 178 12.10 -9.17 -4.49
N VAL A 179 12.07 -8.12 -3.67
CA VAL A 179 11.31 -6.91 -3.89
C VAL A 179 12.26 -5.73 -3.78
N MET A 180 12.41 -5.03 -4.88
CA MET A 180 13.15 -3.78 -4.94
C MET A 180 12.20 -2.64 -5.24
N MET A 181 12.46 -1.49 -4.67
CA MET A 181 11.62 -0.32 -4.90
C MET A 181 12.41 0.98 -4.93
N GLU A 182 11.81 1.95 -5.57
CA GLU A 182 12.15 3.36 -5.52
C GLU A 182 10.94 4.13 -4.99
N ARG A 183 11.14 5.06 -4.06
CA ARG A 183 10.12 6.00 -3.58
C ARG A 183 10.66 7.41 -3.58
N ALA A 184 9.86 8.35 -4.09
CA ALA A 184 10.17 9.77 -4.00
C ALA A 184 8.89 10.59 -3.79
N GLY A 185 9.06 11.81 -3.30
CA GLY A 185 7.97 12.74 -3.09
C GLY A 185 7.81 13.19 -1.65
N ARG A 186 6.65 13.75 -1.33
CA ARG A 186 6.32 14.37 -0.05
C ARG A 186 5.02 13.83 0.51
N GLN A 187 4.90 13.85 1.85
CA GLN A 187 3.74 13.36 2.57
C GLN A 187 2.79 14.49 2.93
N ILE A 188 1.56 14.43 2.44
CA ILE A 188 0.51 15.43 2.69
C ILE A 188 0.20 15.60 4.18
N SER A 189 0.29 14.50 4.96
CA SER A 189 0.03 14.50 6.41
C SER A 189 0.91 15.50 7.14
N TYR A 190 2.21 15.49 6.85
CA TYR A 190 3.19 16.39 7.47
C TYR A 190 3.14 17.79 6.90
N ASP A 191 3.03 17.91 5.57
CA ASP A 191 3.20 19.20 4.88
C ASP A 191 2.01 20.13 5.09
N HIS A 192 0.78 19.60 5.16
CA HIS A 192 -0.42 20.42 5.10
C HIS A 192 -1.49 20.07 6.13
N VAL A 193 -1.47 18.87 6.69
CA VAL A 193 -2.50 18.45 7.65
C VAL A 193 -2.08 18.68 9.09
N GLY A 194 -0.80 18.50 9.42
CA GLY A 194 -0.29 18.54 10.78
C GLY A 194 -0.48 17.22 11.52
N GLU A 195 -0.56 16.12 10.76
CA GLU A 195 -0.65 14.76 11.26
C GLU A 195 0.71 14.06 11.11
N HIS A 196 1.25 13.51 12.19
CA HIS A 196 2.60 12.94 12.23
C HIS A 196 2.66 11.45 12.57
N ARG A 197 1.53 10.81 12.83
CA ARG A 197 1.44 9.41 13.26
C ARG A 197 0.67 8.54 12.30
N ILE A 198 -0.36 9.10 11.68
CA ILE A 198 -1.21 8.44 10.69
C ILE A 198 -0.90 9.05 9.33
N LEU A 199 -0.46 8.20 8.41
CA LEU A 199 -0.14 8.63 7.06
C LEU A 199 -1.40 8.55 6.20
N LEU A 200 -1.78 9.69 5.61
CA LEU A 200 -2.96 9.84 4.76
C LEU A 200 -2.67 9.43 3.31
N SER A 201 -1.42 9.25 2.93
CA SER A 201 -1.01 8.64 1.67
C SER A 201 -0.36 7.29 1.95
N GLU A 202 -0.60 6.31 1.10
CA GLU A 202 0.02 4.99 1.19
C GLU A 202 1.52 5.06 0.87
N VAL A 203 1.87 5.84 -0.17
CA VAL A 203 3.24 6.09 -0.56
C VAL A 203 3.80 7.25 0.27
N TYR A 204 4.88 6.99 0.97
CA TYR A 204 5.58 8.02 1.74
C TYR A 204 7.09 7.83 1.62
N SER A 205 7.82 8.93 1.66
CA SER A 205 9.27 8.90 1.77
C SER A 205 9.68 9.29 3.18
N LEU A 206 10.28 8.35 3.91
CA LEU A 206 10.74 8.59 5.29
C LEU A 206 11.94 9.54 5.38
N SER A 207 12.66 9.73 4.27
CA SER A 207 13.88 10.54 4.22
C SER A 207 14.05 11.27 2.88
N GLY A 208 12.95 11.55 2.18
CA GLY A 208 12.94 12.26 0.91
C GLY A 208 12.96 11.32 -0.29
N HIS A 209 14.04 10.64 -0.56
CA HIS A 209 14.19 9.77 -1.74
C HIS A 209 14.84 8.45 -1.37
N ALA A 210 14.23 7.34 -1.75
CA ALA A 210 14.76 6.00 -1.55
C ALA A 210 14.92 5.30 -2.90
N ALA A 211 16.06 5.51 -3.55
CA ALA A 211 16.41 4.83 -4.78
C ALA A 211 16.96 3.44 -4.50
N ALA A 212 16.54 2.42 -5.27
CA ALA A 212 17.03 1.04 -5.20
C ALA A 212 17.01 0.44 -3.78
N HIS A 213 15.92 0.65 -3.05
CA HIS A 213 15.72 0.04 -1.74
C HIS A 213 15.36 -1.44 -1.90
N LEU A 214 16.08 -2.32 -1.17
CA LEU A 214 15.73 -3.74 -1.06
C LEU A 214 14.66 -3.91 0.02
N ALA A 215 13.42 -4.02 -0.40
CA ALA A 215 12.28 -4.15 0.52
C ALA A 215 12.18 -5.55 1.11
N ASP A 216 12.23 -6.60 0.28
CA ASP A 216 12.20 -7.99 0.77
C ASP A 216 13.20 -8.86 -0.01
N ILE A 217 13.80 -9.84 0.67
CA ILE A 217 14.54 -10.96 0.07
C ILE A 217 14.39 -12.19 0.95
N TYR A 218 13.72 -13.22 0.46
CA TYR A 218 13.49 -14.43 1.23
C TYR A 218 13.36 -15.67 0.37
N LEU A 219 13.65 -16.82 0.98
CA LEU A 219 13.44 -18.15 0.43
C LEU A 219 12.11 -18.71 0.93
N GLU A 220 11.33 -19.27 0.02
CA GLU A 220 10.09 -19.97 0.29
C GLU A 220 10.25 -21.46 -0.01
N LYS A 221 9.68 -22.30 0.84
CA LYS A 221 9.54 -23.74 0.60
C LYS A 221 8.15 -24.22 1.02
N SER A 222 7.49 -24.90 0.10
CA SER A 222 6.18 -25.56 0.36
C SER A 222 6.35 -27.06 0.49
N PHE A 223 5.61 -27.66 1.43
CA PHE A 223 5.56 -29.09 1.71
C PHE A 223 4.11 -29.58 1.72
N PHE A 224 3.92 -30.90 1.53
CA PHE A 224 2.61 -31.55 1.66
C PHE A 224 1.51 -30.92 0.81
N ASN A 225 1.75 -30.70 -0.49
CA ASN A 225 0.84 -30.02 -1.40
C ASN A 225 0.41 -28.63 -0.89
N ASN A 226 1.38 -27.83 -0.46
CA ASN A 226 1.18 -26.47 0.07
C ASN A 226 0.38 -26.38 1.39
N ARG A 227 0.27 -27.49 2.15
CA ARG A 227 -0.32 -27.45 3.49
C ARG A 227 0.60 -26.85 4.52
N VAL A 228 1.91 -26.99 4.35
CA VAL A 228 2.95 -26.37 5.18
C VAL A 228 3.83 -25.53 4.27
N ASN A 229 4.09 -24.29 4.67
CA ASN A 229 4.96 -23.39 3.95
C ASN A 229 5.90 -22.68 4.93
N ILE A 230 7.17 -22.56 4.56
CA ILE A 230 8.18 -21.88 5.36
C ILE A 230 8.80 -20.77 4.49
N ASN A 231 8.92 -19.59 5.07
CA ASN A 231 9.62 -18.45 4.48
C ASN A 231 10.74 -18.02 5.43
N ILE A 232 11.94 -17.81 4.90
CA ILE A 232 13.11 -17.42 5.69
C ILE A 232 13.90 -16.36 4.94
N GLY A 233 14.21 -15.24 5.59
CA GLY A 233 15.00 -14.16 5.00
C GLY A 233 14.71 -12.81 5.62
N ARG A 234 14.86 -11.76 4.83
CA ARG A 234 14.38 -10.42 5.18
C ARG A 234 12.95 -10.26 4.66
N ILE A 235 12.03 -10.12 5.57
CA ILE A 235 10.59 -10.14 5.29
C ILE A 235 9.93 -8.97 6.02
N THR A 236 9.03 -8.29 5.34
CA THR A 236 8.15 -7.28 5.95
C THR A 236 7.00 -7.98 6.66
N LEU A 237 6.86 -7.78 7.98
CA LEU A 237 5.82 -8.44 8.77
C LEU A 237 4.41 -8.05 8.30
N THR A 238 4.19 -6.77 8.01
CA THR A 238 2.88 -6.26 7.58
C THR A 238 2.45 -6.73 6.19
N HIS A 239 3.30 -7.43 5.44
CA HIS A 239 2.90 -8.16 4.24
C HIS A 239 2.38 -9.57 4.54
N THR A 240 2.67 -10.07 5.73
CA THR A 240 2.32 -11.44 6.14
C THR A 240 1.16 -11.49 7.11
N TYR A 241 1.14 -10.55 8.06
CA TYR A 241 0.21 -10.48 9.18
C TYR A 241 -0.58 -9.18 9.14
N ALA A 242 -1.79 -9.19 9.71
CA ALA A 242 -2.67 -8.02 9.83
C ALA A 242 -2.90 -7.31 8.47
N THR A 243 -3.10 -8.07 7.40
CA THR A 243 -3.30 -7.52 6.06
C THR A 243 -4.43 -8.22 5.33
N SER A 244 -5.20 -7.48 4.55
CA SER A 244 -6.26 -7.95 3.68
C SER A 244 -6.16 -7.26 2.32
N VAL A 245 -6.47 -7.99 1.25
CA VAL A 245 -6.52 -7.43 -0.11
C VAL A 245 -7.50 -6.27 -0.20
N LEU A 246 -8.65 -6.38 0.49
CA LEU A 246 -9.67 -5.32 0.48
C LEU A 246 -9.23 -4.10 1.30
N LEU A 247 -8.47 -4.26 2.37
CA LEU A 247 -7.91 -3.14 3.14
C LEU A 247 -6.93 -2.32 2.29
N CYS A 248 -6.13 -2.95 1.43
CA CYS A 248 -5.20 -2.23 0.55
C CYS A 248 -5.86 -1.50 -0.64
N THR A 249 -7.18 -1.53 -0.75
CA THR A 249 -7.88 -0.60 -1.64
C THR A 249 -7.98 0.80 -1.04
N PHE A 250 -7.94 0.91 0.29
CA PHE A 250 -7.89 2.15 1.06
C PHE A 250 -6.45 2.58 1.31
N MET A 251 -6.13 3.86 1.13
CA MET A 251 -4.75 4.37 1.25
C MET A 251 -4.25 4.30 2.70
N VAL A 252 -5.09 4.71 3.65
CA VAL A 252 -4.70 4.77 5.07
C VAL A 252 -4.48 3.39 5.69
N GLN A 253 -5.27 2.39 5.27
CA GLN A 253 -5.23 1.04 5.84
C GLN A 253 -4.30 0.07 5.11
N CYS A 254 -3.76 0.43 3.95
CA CYS A 254 -2.89 -0.46 3.19
C CYS A 254 -1.65 -0.89 3.99
N SER A 255 -1.22 -2.13 3.81
CA SER A 255 -0.08 -2.76 4.50
C SER A 255 -0.22 -2.79 6.04
N ALA A 256 -1.40 -3.05 6.56
CA ALA A 256 -1.83 -3.16 7.95
C ALA A 256 -2.42 -1.87 8.55
N PRO A 257 -3.25 -2.02 9.60
CA PRO A 257 -3.83 -0.90 10.33
C PRO A 257 -2.79 0.06 10.92
N PRO A 258 -3.01 1.38 10.88
CA PRO A 258 -2.07 2.39 11.42
C PRO A 258 -1.62 2.15 12.86
N ALA A 259 -2.47 1.64 13.75
CA ALA A 259 -2.07 1.36 15.14
C ALA A 259 -1.02 0.24 15.25
N ILE A 260 -0.92 -0.66 14.27
CA ILE A 260 0.16 -1.64 14.16
C ILE A 260 1.41 -0.97 13.57
N LYS A 261 1.24 -0.06 12.60
CA LYS A 261 2.35 0.60 11.90
C LYS A 261 3.03 1.71 12.70
N ALA A 262 2.37 2.24 13.73
CA ALA A 262 2.81 3.45 14.42
C ALA A 262 4.04 3.27 15.30
N ASP A 263 4.36 2.05 15.67
CA ASP A 263 5.44 1.73 16.60
C ASP A 263 6.43 0.75 15.98
N GLU A 264 7.67 0.72 16.51
CA GLU A 264 8.65 -0.31 16.20
C GLU A 264 8.16 -1.70 16.65
N GLY A 265 8.78 -2.75 16.14
CA GLY A 265 8.41 -4.14 16.43
C GLY A 265 7.74 -4.81 15.24
N TRP A 266 6.71 -4.21 14.68
CA TRP A 266 6.17 -4.61 13.39
C TRP A 266 6.95 -3.94 12.26
N SER A 267 7.72 -4.71 11.49
CA SER A 267 8.35 -4.15 10.30
C SER A 267 7.28 -3.84 9.25
N VAL A 268 7.32 -2.60 8.76
CA VAL A 268 6.33 -2.04 7.84
C VAL A 268 7.00 -1.80 6.49
N TYR A 269 6.33 -2.24 5.42
CA TYR A 269 6.81 -2.01 4.06
C TYR A 269 7.17 -0.52 3.83
N PRO A 270 8.33 -0.23 3.26
CA PRO A 270 9.26 -1.16 2.59
C PRO A 270 10.41 -1.68 3.46
N LYS A 271 10.34 -1.57 4.76
CA LYS A 271 11.42 -1.98 5.68
C LYS A 271 11.20 -3.39 6.17
N ALA A 272 12.01 -4.32 5.69
CA ALA A 272 12.03 -5.71 6.12
C ALA A 272 13.00 -5.95 7.27
N THR A 273 12.78 -7.04 7.98
CA THR A 273 13.66 -7.54 9.03
C THR A 273 13.99 -9.01 8.82
N TRP A 274 15.08 -9.48 9.43
CA TRP A 274 15.44 -10.90 9.40
C TRP A 274 14.50 -11.73 10.23
N GLY A 275 14.04 -12.84 9.66
CA GLY A 275 13.14 -13.74 10.35
C GLY A 275 12.62 -14.87 9.48
N GLY A 276 11.59 -15.51 9.96
CA GLY A 276 10.91 -16.57 9.22
C GLY A 276 9.48 -16.77 9.67
N THR A 277 8.65 -17.20 8.73
CA THR A 277 7.25 -17.57 8.92
C THR A 277 7.06 -19.06 8.70
N LEU A 278 6.28 -19.68 9.56
CA LEU A 278 5.69 -20.99 9.35
C LEU A 278 4.18 -20.81 9.14
N ARG A 279 3.67 -21.27 7.99
CA ARG A 279 2.24 -21.34 7.68
C ARG A 279 1.79 -22.78 7.62
N ILE A 280 0.69 -23.09 8.28
CA ILE A 280 0.06 -24.42 8.30
C ILE A 280 -1.41 -24.27 7.88
N LYS A 281 -1.88 -25.10 6.94
CA LYS A 281 -3.29 -25.21 6.53
C LYS A 281 -3.85 -26.57 6.98
N PRO A 282 -4.43 -26.64 8.20
CA PRO A 282 -5.04 -27.87 8.69
C PRO A 282 -6.23 -28.29 7.82
N THR A 283 -7.03 -27.34 7.38
CA THR A 283 -8.14 -27.50 6.44
C THR A 283 -7.99 -26.57 5.24
N ARG A 284 -8.93 -26.63 4.30
CA ARG A 284 -8.93 -25.71 3.14
C ARG A 284 -9.24 -24.26 3.54
N ASP A 285 -10.01 -24.08 4.60
CA ASP A 285 -10.56 -22.80 5.01
C ASP A 285 -9.88 -22.23 6.24
N LEU A 286 -8.93 -22.96 6.85
CA LEU A 286 -8.23 -22.56 8.05
C LEU A 286 -6.74 -22.48 7.80
N THR A 287 -6.15 -21.35 8.13
CA THR A 287 -4.71 -21.09 8.04
C THR A 287 -4.19 -20.60 9.38
N LEU A 288 -3.15 -21.25 9.88
CA LEU A 288 -2.37 -20.79 11.03
C LEU A 288 -1.02 -20.28 10.54
N ARG A 289 -0.62 -19.10 10.94
CA ARG A 289 0.71 -18.54 10.75
C ARG A 289 1.36 -18.24 12.08
N THR A 290 2.64 -18.48 12.17
CA THR A 290 3.50 -18.02 13.27
C THR A 290 4.89 -17.72 12.73
N GLY A 291 5.70 -16.98 13.49
CA GLY A 291 7.04 -16.64 13.05
C GLY A 291 7.92 -16.13 14.17
N VAL A 292 9.17 -15.91 13.83
CA VAL A 292 10.18 -15.28 14.69
C VAL A 292 10.92 -14.25 13.84
N TYR A 293 10.94 -13.01 14.30
CA TYR A 293 11.55 -11.92 13.57
C TYR A 293 12.40 -11.05 14.49
N LYS A 294 13.56 -10.64 13.99
CA LYS A 294 14.42 -9.68 14.66
C LYS A 294 13.69 -8.34 14.80
N VAL A 295 13.78 -7.72 15.97
CA VAL A 295 13.37 -6.34 16.21
C VAL A 295 14.61 -5.47 16.37
N GLY A 296 14.58 -4.28 15.81
CA GLY A 296 15.63 -3.26 15.91
C GLY A 296 15.21 -1.97 15.22
N PRO A 297 15.97 -0.88 15.40
CA PRO A 297 15.66 0.40 14.78
C PRO A 297 15.59 0.31 13.25
N LEU A 298 14.42 0.57 12.68
CA LEU A 298 14.20 0.51 11.24
C LEU A 298 14.96 1.60 10.46
N THR A 299 15.51 2.58 11.17
CA THR A 299 16.32 3.68 10.60
C THR A 299 17.77 3.31 10.33
N GLU A 300 18.28 2.23 10.93
CA GLU A 300 19.69 1.80 10.77
C GLU A 300 20.01 1.28 9.36
N ASN A 301 19.00 0.79 8.65
CA ASN A 301 19.18 0.26 7.30
C ASN A 301 18.16 0.85 6.31
N PRO A 302 18.27 2.14 5.98
CA PRO A 302 17.29 2.83 5.13
C PRO A 302 17.26 2.31 3.70
N SER A 303 18.33 1.68 3.21
CA SER A 303 18.42 1.12 1.85
C SER A 303 18.02 -0.36 1.76
N GLY A 304 17.95 -1.07 2.90
CA GLY A 304 17.74 -2.51 2.95
C GLY A 304 18.98 -3.36 2.60
N TRP A 305 20.12 -2.76 2.25
CA TRP A 305 21.36 -3.47 1.85
C TRP A 305 22.41 -3.56 2.94
N ALA A 306 22.32 -2.78 4.02
CA ALA A 306 23.31 -2.70 5.09
C ALA A 306 23.09 -3.77 6.16
N TRP A 307 23.18 -5.05 5.80
CA TRP A 307 22.81 -6.18 6.67
C TRP A 307 23.69 -6.34 7.91
N GLY A 308 24.94 -5.90 7.84
CA GLY A 308 25.91 -6.04 8.93
C GLY A 308 25.83 -4.94 10.01
N SER A 309 25.10 -3.85 9.76
CA SER A 309 25.00 -2.70 10.67
C SER A 309 23.74 -2.70 11.53
N GLU A 310 22.83 -3.65 11.31
CA GLU A 310 21.55 -3.69 12.03
C GLU A 310 21.71 -4.25 13.44
N THR A 311 21.34 -3.47 14.45
CA THR A 311 21.27 -3.93 15.85
C THR A 311 20.00 -4.73 16.11
N SER A 312 19.96 -5.46 17.21
CA SER A 312 18.78 -6.18 17.68
C SER A 312 18.43 -5.75 19.08
N THR A 313 17.20 -5.34 19.28
CA THR A 313 16.65 -4.99 20.61
C THR A 313 15.84 -6.14 21.21
N GLY A 314 15.37 -7.06 20.37
CA GLY A 314 14.55 -8.20 20.76
C GLY A 314 14.06 -9.01 19.58
N VAL A 315 13.00 -9.77 19.81
CA VAL A 315 12.33 -10.58 18.77
C VAL A 315 10.83 -10.35 18.83
N MET A 316 10.20 -10.29 17.66
CA MET A 316 8.75 -10.31 17.46
C MET A 316 8.31 -11.75 17.21
N LEU A 317 7.30 -12.18 17.95
CA LEU A 317 6.68 -13.50 17.90
C LEU A 317 5.20 -13.35 17.49
N PRO A 318 4.89 -13.24 16.19
CA PRO A 318 3.52 -13.14 15.73
C PRO A 318 2.86 -14.53 15.62
N ILE A 319 1.56 -14.58 15.88
CA ILE A 319 0.66 -15.69 15.56
C ILE A 319 -0.63 -15.16 14.98
N GLU A 320 -1.10 -15.75 13.88
CA GLU A 320 -2.35 -15.38 13.22
C GLU A 320 -3.13 -16.62 12.81
N LEU A 321 -4.40 -16.64 13.18
CA LEU A 321 -5.37 -17.61 12.69
C LEU A 321 -6.28 -16.92 11.67
N THR A 322 -6.35 -17.46 10.47
CA THR A 322 -7.24 -16.97 9.40
C THR A 322 -8.26 -18.06 9.06
N TRP A 323 -9.54 -17.69 9.08
CA TRP A 323 -10.66 -18.54 8.66
C TRP A 323 -11.33 -17.94 7.44
N GLU A 324 -11.43 -18.73 6.36
CA GLU A 324 -11.88 -18.31 5.02
C GLU A 324 -13.13 -19.09 4.59
N PRO A 325 -14.30 -18.89 5.26
CA PRO A 325 -15.52 -19.64 4.97
C PRO A 325 -16.25 -19.13 3.73
N PHE A 326 -17.15 -19.98 3.21
CA PHE A 326 -18.24 -19.56 2.35
C PHE A 326 -19.54 -19.57 3.15
N ILE A 327 -20.19 -18.41 3.26
CA ILE A 327 -21.35 -18.23 4.14
C ILE A 327 -22.65 -18.14 3.32
N GLY A 328 -23.72 -18.72 3.86
CA GLY A 328 -25.06 -18.61 3.31
C GLY A 328 -25.32 -19.49 2.09
N LYS A 329 -26.52 -19.36 1.52
CA LYS A 329 -26.99 -20.16 0.37
C LYS A 329 -26.21 -19.81 -0.92
N ASP A 330 -25.71 -18.59 -1.01
CA ASP A 330 -24.99 -18.08 -2.19
C ASP A 330 -23.48 -18.31 -2.10
N ASN A 331 -23.01 -19.04 -1.09
CA ASN A 331 -21.59 -19.33 -0.86
C ASN A 331 -20.75 -18.05 -0.95
N LEU A 332 -21.07 -17.05 -0.14
CA LEU A 332 -20.39 -15.76 -0.13
C LEU A 332 -19.06 -15.86 0.63
N PRO A 333 -17.92 -15.50 0.01
CA PRO A 333 -16.61 -15.60 0.65
C PRO A 333 -16.47 -14.58 1.77
N GLY A 334 -15.78 -14.98 2.83
CA GLY A 334 -15.37 -14.10 3.93
C GLY A 334 -13.98 -14.47 4.42
N HIS A 335 -13.30 -13.52 5.04
CA HIS A 335 -12.01 -13.71 5.68
C HIS A 335 -12.07 -13.15 7.10
N TYR A 336 -11.77 -13.99 8.07
CA TYR A 336 -11.79 -13.64 9.48
C TYR A 336 -10.43 -13.96 10.07
N LYS A 337 -9.79 -12.98 10.66
CA LYS A 337 -8.45 -13.09 11.23
C LYS A 337 -8.45 -12.74 12.69
N LEU A 338 -7.70 -13.51 13.45
CA LEU A 338 -7.38 -13.30 14.83
C LEU A 338 -5.87 -13.37 14.97
N GLY A 339 -5.26 -12.28 15.40
CA GLY A 339 -3.81 -12.20 15.48
C GLY A 339 -3.32 -11.66 16.83
N PHE A 340 -2.12 -12.08 17.19
CA PHE A 340 -1.39 -11.62 18.36
C PHE A 340 0.10 -11.54 18.03
N GLY A 341 0.76 -10.49 18.51
CA GLY A 341 2.21 -10.32 18.38
C GLY A 341 2.82 -9.95 19.72
N HIS A 342 3.84 -10.69 20.14
CA HIS A 342 4.63 -10.41 21.32
C HIS A 342 6.03 -9.93 20.92
N ASP A 343 6.37 -8.70 21.28
CA ASP A 343 7.68 -8.10 21.05
C ASP A 343 8.45 -8.04 22.36
N THR A 344 9.53 -8.79 22.45
CA THR A 344 10.36 -8.92 23.65
C THR A 344 11.31 -7.74 23.89
N SER A 345 11.32 -6.75 22.99
CA SER A 345 12.20 -5.58 23.12
C SER A 345 11.84 -4.75 24.35
N PRO A 346 12.84 -4.14 25.01
CA PRO A 346 12.61 -3.29 26.18
C PRO A 346 12.16 -1.89 25.74
N TYR A 347 10.90 -1.58 25.91
CA TYR A 347 10.33 -0.27 25.60
C TYR A 347 10.18 0.59 26.83
N ALA A 348 10.58 1.87 26.74
CA ALA A 348 10.34 2.85 27.78
C ALA A 348 8.84 3.19 27.88
N ASP A 349 8.38 3.45 29.10
CA ASP A 349 7.01 3.88 29.34
C ASP A 349 6.70 5.19 28.59
N ARG A 350 5.57 5.23 27.92
CA ARG A 350 5.09 6.37 27.12
C ARG A 350 4.66 7.57 27.96
N LEU A 351 4.53 7.44 29.28
CA LEU A 351 4.34 8.58 30.18
C LEU A 351 5.48 9.60 30.03
N GLY A 352 6.70 9.10 29.80
CA GLY A 352 7.90 9.89 29.58
C GLY A 352 8.34 10.68 30.82
N THR A 353 9.25 11.62 30.65
CA THR A 353 9.70 12.50 31.73
C THR A 353 8.56 13.41 32.16
N ILE A 354 8.29 13.46 33.45
CA ILE A 354 7.29 14.34 34.07
C ILE A 354 7.96 15.37 35.00
N PRO A 355 7.32 16.53 35.26
CA PRO A 355 7.85 17.52 36.20
C PRO A 355 8.09 16.94 37.56
N ALA A 356 9.21 17.30 38.20
CA ALA A 356 9.60 16.77 39.53
C ALA A 356 8.54 16.94 40.63
N MET A 357 7.69 17.98 40.53
CA MET A 357 6.59 18.22 41.44
C MET A 357 5.51 17.14 41.45
N PHE A 358 5.43 16.34 40.38
CA PHE A 358 4.48 15.23 40.21
C PHE A 358 5.16 13.86 40.31
N ALA A 359 6.49 13.81 40.50
CA ALA A 359 7.28 12.57 40.40
C ALA A 359 7.28 11.70 41.66
N HIS A 360 6.74 12.18 42.77
CA HIS A 360 6.85 11.47 44.06
C HIS A 360 6.20 10.09 44.12
N ASP A 361 5.22 9.83 43.25
CA ASP A 361 4.43 8.58 43.31
C ASP A 361 4.35 7.84 41.96
N VAL A 362 5.11 8.25 40.95
CA VAL A 362 5.02 7.64 39.62
C VAL A 362 6.27 6.81 39.37
N PHE A 363 6.16 5.51 39.61
CA PHE A 363 7.19 4.54 39.24
C PHE A 363 7.09 4.23 37.76
N HIS A 364 8.16 4.52 37.01
CA HIS A 364 8.30 4.10 35.64
C HIS A 364 9.00 2.74 35.61
N ASP A 365 8.26 1.69 35.32
CA ASP A 365 8.87 0.46 34.82
C ASP A 365 9.44 0.73 33.44
N ALA A 366 10.72 1.08 33.40
CA ALA A 366 11.48 1.05 32.16
C ALA A 366 11.60 -0.40 31.71
N ASN A 367 11.53 -0.64 30.37
CA ASN A 367 11.84 -1.93 29.75
C ASN A 367 10.70 -2.98 29.80
N LYS A 368 9.51 -2.59 29.37
CA LYS A 368 8.39 -3.53 29.17
C LYS A 368 8.34 -4.05 27.73
N PRO A 369 8.01 -5.33 27.55
CA PRO A 369 7.65 -5.86 26.24
C PRO A 369 6.37 -5.21 25.72
N ARG A 370 6.10 -5.37 24.42
CA ARG A 370 4.90 -4.87 23.77
C ARG A 370 4.09 -6.02 23.20
N ASP A 371 2.81 -6.02 23.53
CA ASP A 371 1.85 -6.94 22.95
C ASP A 371 0.91 -6.18 22.01
N THR A 372 0.57 -6.81 20.90
CA THR A 372 -0.43 -6.36 19.95
C THR A 372 -1.45 -7.47 19.73
N PHE A 373 -2.71 -7.18 19.88
CA PHE A 373 -3.82 -8.05 19.56
C PHE A 373 -4.64 -7.42 18.44
N TYR A 374 -5.13 -8.22 17.49
CA TYR A 374 -6.02 -7.70 16.44
C TYR A 374 -7.04 -8.73 15.97
N ILE A 375 -8.18 -8.21 15.54
CA ILE A 375 -9.22 -8.93 14.81
C ILE A 375 -9.50 -8.17 13.54
N GLU A 376 -9.56 -8.88 12.41
CA GLU A 376 -9.92 -8.33 11.11
C GLU A 376 -10.96 -9.23 10.47
N ALA A 377 -11.94 -8.64 9.82
CA ALA A 377 -12.94 -9.37 9.06
C ALA A 377 -13.30 -8.61 7.79
N ASP A 378 -13.40 -9.34 6.69
CA ASP A 378 -14.11 -8.92 5.51
C ASP A 378 -15.10 -10.02 5.07
N GLN A 379 -16.30 -9.62 4.67
CA GLN A 379 -17.36 -10.52 4.28
C GLN A 379 -18.10 -9.99 3.07
N MET A 380 -18.15 -10.77 1.99
CA MET A 380 -19.09 -10.50 0.92
C MET A 380 -20.52 -10.68 1.46
N VAL A 381 -21.35 -9.65 1.38
CA VAL A 381 -22.74 -9.67 1.85
C VAL A 381 -23.74 -9.73 0.71
N TYR A 382 -23.30 -9.42 -0.49
CA TYR A 382 -24.12 -9.43 -1.69
C TYR A 382 -23.26 -9.80 -2.90
N ARG A 383 -23.72 -10.77 -3.72
CA ARG A 383 -23.11 -11.11 -5.01
C ARG A 383 -24.04 -10.67 -6.13
N LYS A 384 -23.52 -9.84 -7.03
CA LYS A 384 -24.29 -9.38 -8.18
C LYS A 384 -24.59 -10.50 -9.17
N GLY A 385 -23.72 -11.51 -9.26
CA GLY A 385 -23.77 -12.52 -10.32
C GLY A 385 -23.30 -12.01 -11.68
N GLY A 386 -23.23 -12.88 -12.66
CA GLY A 386 -22.76 -12.56 -14.01
C GLY A 386 -21.31 -12.97 -14.25
N GLN A 387 -20.60 -12.29 -15.14
CA GLN A 387 -19.26 -12.66 -15.60
C GLN A 387 -18.17 -12.58 -14.51
N HIS A 388 -18.41 -11.85 -13.44
CA HIS A 388 -17.43 -11.60 -12.40
C HIS A 388 -17.90 -12.16 -11.05
N GLN A 389 -17.33 -13.27 -10.61
CA GLN A 389 -17.72 -13.94 -9.36
C GLN A 389 -17.49 -13.08 -8.10
N MET A 390 -16.55 -12.13 -8.17
CA MET A 390 -16.23 -11.22 -7.08
C MET A 390 -17.06 -9.91 -7.12
N ALA A 391 -17.90 -9.72 -8.16
CA ALA A 391 -18.77 -8.56 -8.23
C ALA A 391 -19.85 -8.60 -7.15
N GLY A 392 -19.92 -7.58 -6.33
CA GLY A 392 -20.85 -7.52 -5.20
C GLY A 392 -20.46 -6.48 -4.16
N GLY A 393 -21.05 -6.61 -2.99
CA GLY A 393 -20.82 -5.76 -1.84
C GLY A 393 -20.10 -6.50 -0.72
N TYR A 394 -19.18 -5.82 -0.08
CA TYR A 394 -18.36 -6.32 1.02
C TYR A 394 -18.48 -5.38 2.23
N ILE A 395 -18.46 -5.93 3.41
CA ILE A 395 -18.29 -5.21 4.67
C ILE A 395 -16.94 -5.58 5.23
N LEU A 396 -16.22 -4.58 5.74
CA LEU A 396 -14.91 -4.72 6.36
C LEU A 396 -14.99 -4.15 7.77
N ALA A 397 -14.36 -4.83 8.74
CA ALA A 397 -14.25 -4.33 10.10
C ALA A 397 -12.99 -4.87 10.76
N GLY A 398 -12.43 -4.12 11.70
CA GLY A 398 -11.33 -4.59 12.52
C GLY A 398 -11.13 -3.79 13.78
N TYR A 399 -10.39 -4.41 14.69
CA TYR A 399 -9.98 -3.85 15.97
C TYR A 399 -8.53 -4.23 16.24
N VAL A 400 -7.77 -3.27 16.71
CA VAL A 400 -6.39 -3.45 17.19
C VAL A 400 -6.29 -2.93 18.60
N HIS A 401 -5.63 -3.69 19.48
CA HIS A 401 -5.27 -3.29 20.83
C HIS A 401 -3.78 -3.50 21.06
N ASN A 402 -3.10 -2.49 21.55
CA ASN A 402 -1.69 -2.54 21.91
C ASN A 402 -1.50 -2.29 23.41
N THR A 403 -0.39 -2.77 23.99
CA THR A 403 -0.01 -2.49 25.38
C THR A 403 0.05 -0.97 25.63
N PRO A 404 -0.90 -0.37 26.40
CA PRO A 404 -1.04 1.09 26.42
C PRO A 404 0.16 1.84 27.01
N SER A 405 0.90 1.22 27.94
CA SER A 405 2.05 1.89 28.59
C SER A 405 3.24 2.12 27.65
N VAL A 406 3.38 1.34 26.57
CA VAL A 406 4.56 1.38 25.69
C VAL A 406 4.22 1.62 24.23
N SER A 407 2.94 1.76 23.89
CA SER A 407 2.50 1.98 22.50
C SER A 407 2.04 3.41 22.26
N THR A 408 2.08 3.84 21.00
CA THR A 408 1.57 5.15 20.57
C THR A 408 0.04 5.17 20.59
N PHE A 409 -0.60 4.24 19.90
CA PHE A 409 -2.04 4.03 19.98
C PHE A 409 -2.34 2.83 20.86
N SER A 410 -3.25 3.00 21.83
CA SER A 410 -3.77 1.87 22.62
C SER A 410 -4.76 1.06 21.81
N ASP A 411 -5.62 1.74 21.01
CA ASP A 411 -6.71 1.08 20.30
C ASP A 411 -6.94 1.70 18.93
N GLN A 412 -7.37 0.87 18.00
CA GLN A 412 -7.93 1.29 16.71
C GLN A 412 -9.16 0.46 16.41
N VAL A 413 -10.20 1.13 15.92
CA VAL A 413 -11.40 0.49 15.35
C VAL A 413 -11.60 1.01 13.95
N TYR A 414 -11.93 0.14 13.01
CA TYR A 414 -12.34 0.55 11.68
C TYR A 414 -13.53 -0.26 11.18
N VAL A 415 -14.35 0.37 10.38
CA VAL A 415 -15.49 -0.26 9.68
C VAL A 415 -15.64 0.39 8.32
N GLY A 416 -15.89 -0.43 7.32
CA GLY A 416 -16.02 0.03 5.95
C GLY A 416 -16.89 -0.88 5.10
N ALA A 417 -17.16 -0.40 3.90
CA ALA A 417 -17.85 -1.15 2.86
C ALA A 417 -17.15 -0.93 1.52
N SER A 418 -17.15 -1.97 0.71
CA SER A 418 -16.61 -1.94 -0.65
C SER A 418 -17.63 -2.53 -1.62
N LEU A 419 -17.79 -1.88 -2.77
CA LEU A 419 -18.65 -2.32 -3.87
C LEU A 419 -17.79 -2.55 -5.10
N LEU A 420 -17.84 -3.75 -5.66
CA LEU A 420 -17.04 -4.15 -6.82
C LEU A 420 -17.98 -4.52 -7.98
N GLY A 421 -17.77 -3.93 -9.14
CA GLY A 421 -18.44 -4.31 -10.39
C GLY A 421 -19.97 -4.14 -10.40
N ILE A 422 -20.52 -3.29 -9.54
CA ILE A 422 -21.97 -3.11 -9.41
C ILE A 422 -22.60 -2.35 -10.58
N ILE A 423 -21.83 -1.52 -11.29
CA ILE A 423 -22.29 -0.74 -12.42
C ILE A 423 -22.32 -1.62 -13.67
N PRO A 424 -23.45 -1.79 -14.37
CA PRO A 424 -23.57 -2.77 -15.46
C PRO A 424 -22.56 -2.62 -16.61
N ARG A 425 -22.24 -1.38 -16.98
CA ARG A 425 -21.28 -1.06 -18.05
C ARG A 425 -19.83 -0.94 -17.58
N ARG A 426 -19.61 -1.08 -16.26
CA ARG A 426 -18.31 -0.89 -15.60
C ARG A 426 -18.07 -2.04 -14.60
N PRO A 427 -17.88 -3.27 -15.11
CA PRO A 427 -17.87 -4.47 -14.25
C PRO A 427 -16.64 -4.60 -13.34
N PHE A 428 -15.64 -3.76 -13.53
CA PHE A 428 -14.39 -3.77 -12.76
C PHE A 428 -14.17 -2.53 -11.90
N ASP A 429 -15.09 -1.55 -11.99
CA ASP A 429 -15.04 -0.39 -11.11
C ASP A 429 -15.31 -0.81 -9.68
N ARG A 430 -14.64 -0.12 -8.77
CA ARG A 430 -14.79 -0.35 -7.34
C ARG A 430 -15.02 0.97 -6.62
N PHE A 431 -15.82 0.92 -5.58
CA PHE A 431 -16.09 2.02 -4.69
C PHE A 431 -15.92 1.54 -3.25
N GLY A 432 -15.31 2.33 -2.39
CA GLY A 432 -15.18 2.01 -0.98
C GLY A 432 -15.36 3.23 -0.11
N VAL A 433 -15.87 2.99 1.10
CA VAL A 433 -15.93 3.96 2.19
C VAL A 433 -15.48 3.28 3.47
N MET A 434 -14.64 3.94 4.26
CA MET A 434 -14.15 3.45 5.53
C MET A 434 -14.10 4.57 6.56
N TYR A 435 -14.55 4.25 7.76
CA TYR A 435 -14.34 5.07 8.95
C TYR A 435 -13.36 4.36 9.87
N SER A 436 -12.36 5.10 10.35
CA SER A 436 -11.33 4.60 11.27
C SER A 436 -11.18 5.55 12.44
N TYR A 437 -11.12 5.00 13.64
CA TYR A 437 -10.92 5.72 14.89
C TYR A 437 -9.65 5.22 15.58
N TYR A 438 -8.88 6.14 16.12
CA TYR A 438 -7.58 5.89 16.76
C TYR A 438 -7.56 6.52 18.15
N GLN A 439 -7.36 5.70 19.18
CA GLN A 439 -7.20 6.13 20.56
C GLN A 439 -5.71 6.21 20.89
N MET A 440 -5.27 7.39 21.29
CA MET A 440 -3.92 7.56 21.85
C MET A 440 -3.75 6.81 23.14
N SER A 441 -2.53 6.33 23.41
CA SER A 441 -2.20 5.75 24.70
C SER A 441 -2.56 6.70 25.85
N PRO A 442 -3.29 6.22 26.89
CA PRO A 442 -3.54 7.01 28.09
C PRO A 442 -2.27 7.49 28.78
N ALA A 443 -1.17 6.73 28.70
CA ALA A 443 0.13 7.13 29.24
C ALA A 443 0.68 8.39 28.55
N ILE A 444 0.59 8.46 27.20
CA ILE A 444 0.99 9.65 26.43
C ILE A 444 0.15 10.85 26.87
N THR A 445 -1.18 10.69 26.86
CA THR A 445 -2.12 11.77 27.22
C THR A 445 -1.85 12.31 28.62
N LEU A 446 -1.68 11.41 29.61
CA LEU A 446 -1.38 11.79 30.98
C LEU A 446 -0.03 12.50 31.08
N GLY A 447 1.03 11.93 30.50
CA GLY A 447 2.37 12.54 30.51
C GLY A 447 2.40 13.93 29.89
N GLN A 448 1.69 14.13 28.78
CA GLN A 448 1.57 15.45 28.14
C GLN A 448 0.82 16.46 29.01
N ARG A 449 -0.28 16.06 29.66
CA ARG A 449 -1.02 16.92 30.59
C ARG A 449 -0.17 17.33 31.79
N LEU A 450 0.59 16.40 32.39
CA LEU A 450 1.49 16.70 33.50
C LEU A 450 2.62 17.66 33.07
N ARG A 451 3.21 17.45 31.91
CA ARG A 451 4.22 18.36 31.35
C ARG A 451 3.64 19.75 31.09
N GLN A 452 2.44 19.83 30.54
CA GLN A 452 1.75 21.11 30.30
C GLN A 452 1.52 21.87 31.60
N LEU A 453 1.03 21.19 32.66
CA LEU A 453 0.81 21.79 33.98
C LEU A 453 2.12 22.26 34.64
N GLY A 454 3.22 21.57 34.38
CA GLY A 454 4.55 21.92 34.89
C GLY A 454 5.33 22.90 33.99
N GLY A 455 4.72 23.43 32.94
CA GLY A 455 5.38 24.36 32.01
C GLY A 455 6.48 23.73 31.14
N MET A 456 6.48 22.41 31.00
CA MET A 456 7.43 21.67 30.16
C MET A 456 6.86 21.44 28.76
N SER A 457 7.76 21.23 27.77
CA SER A 457 7.35 20.84 26.42
C SER A 457 6.63 19.48 26.44
N MET A 458 5.52 19.39 25.72
CA MET A 458 4.76 18.14 25.55
C MET A 458 5.40 17.18 24.54
N GLY A 459 6.35 17.67 23.73
CA GLY A 459 7.05 16.92 22.68
C GLY A 459 7.15 17.70 21.38
N ALA A 460 7.97 17.24 20.45
CA ALA A 460 8.09 17.84 19.13
C ALA A 460 6.76 17.65 18.34
N PHE A 461 6.32 18.71 17.67
CA PHE A 461 5.08 18.75 16.87
C PHE A 461 3.78 18.50 17.66
N VAL A 462 3.82 18.59 19.00
CA VAL A 462 2.66 18.40 19.89
C VAL A 462 2.11 19.76 20.30
N ASN A 463 0.95 20.14 19.74
CA ASN A 463 0.33 21.43 19.97
C ASN A 463 -0.62 21.44 21.20
N GLY A 464 -0.96 20.26 21.73
CA GLY A 464 -1.82 20.09 22.89
C GLY A 464 -1.86 18.62 23.31
N PRO A 465 -2.45 18.27 24.47
CA PRO A 465 -2.57 16.88 24.89
C PRO A 465 -3.30 16.04 23.84
N GLN A 466 -2.59 15.04 23.34
CA GLN A 466 -3.10 14.13 22.31
C GLN A 466 -4.05 13.11 22.94
N THR A 467 -5.20 12.88 22.32
CA THR A 467 -6.23 11.97 22.85
C THR A 467 -6.72 10.96 21.82
N HIS A 468 -7.27 11.42 20.71
CA HIS A 468 -7.80 10.58 19.64
C HIS A 468 -7.89 11.34 18.33
N SER A 469 -7.98 10.58 17.24
CA SER A 469 -8.30 11.08 15.91
C SER A 469 -9.23 10.11 15.19
N ALA A 470 -9.83 10.54 14.10
CA ALA A 470 -10.59 9.67 13.22
C ALA A 470 -10.48 10.12 11.77
N ILE A 471 -10.67 9.17 10.85
CA ILE A 471 -10.61 9.40 9.41
C ILE A 471 -11.84 8.78 8.74
N LEU A 472 -12.47 9.55 7.87
CA LEU A 472 -13.41 9.04 6.88
C LEU A 472 -12.73 9.08 5.53
N GLU A 473 -12.55 7.91 4.91
CA GLU A 473 -11.93 7.73 3.60
C GLU A 473 -12.96 7.20 2.61
N ALA A 474 -12.97 7.71 1.39
CA ALA A 474 -13.80 7.20 0.29
C ALA A 474 -13.03 7.25 -1.02
N TYR A 475 -13.13 6.19 -1.81
CA TYR A 475 -12.47 6.11 -3.10
C TYR A 475 -13.39 5.56 -4.20
N TYR A 476 -13.05 5.88 -5.46
CA TYR A 476 -13.64 5.27 -6.64
C TYR A 476 -12.56 4.82 -7.62
N GLY A 477 -12.29 3.51 -7.68
CA GLY A 477 -11.26 2.92 -8.53
C GLY A 477 -11.78 2.59 -9.91
N ILE A 478 -11.15 3.13 -10.94
CA ILE A 478 -11.55 3.07 -12.35
C ILE A 478 -10.44 2.39 -13.15
N PRO A 479 -10.56 1.11 -13.50
CA PRO A 479 -9.71 0.51 -14.53
C PRO A 479 -9.98 1.18 -15.87
N ILE A 480 -8.97 1.88 -16.40
CA ILE A 480 -9.05 2.59 -17.69
C ILE A 480 -8.35 1.85 -18.81
N HIS A 481 -7.43 0.95 -18.45
CA HIS A 481 -6.70 0.07 -19.36
C HIS A 481 -6.30 -1.19 -18.60
N PRO A 482 -6.08 -2.37 -19.24
CA PRO A 482 -5.41 -3.49 -18.61
C PRO A 482 -4.09 -3.05 -17.95
N GLY A 483 -3.94 -3.31 -16.66
CA GLY A 483 -2.79 -2.85 -15.90
C GLY A 483 -2.76 -1.37 -15.51
N LEU A 484 -3.84 -0.60 -15.72
CA LEU A 484 -3.92 0.80 -15.29
C LEU A 484 -5.23 1.12 -14.59
N VAL A 485 -5.13 1.52 -13.33
CA VAL A 485 -6.27 1.99 -12.52
C VAL A 485 -6.03 3.44 -12.11
N VAL A 486 -7.05 4.25 -12.24
CA VAL A 486 -7.10 5.62 -11.71
C VAL A 486 -8.15 5.66 -10.61
N GLN A 487 -7.78 6.19 -9.46
CA GLN A 487 -8.61 6.15 -8.25
C GLN A 487 -8.69 7.54 -7.61
N PRO A 488 -9.74 8.35 -7.92
CA PRO A 488 -10.10 9.50 -7.12
C PRO A 488 -10.31 9.13 -5.66
N GLU A 489 -9.80 9.99 -4.76
CA GLU A 489 -9.81 9.83 -3.31
C GLU A 489 -10.43 11.03 -2.63
N PHE A 490 -11.12 10.77 -1.53
CA PHE A 490 -11.61 11.75 -0.58
C PHE A 490 -11.29 11.30 0.83
N GLU A 491 -10.71 12.18 1.63
CA GLU A 491 -10.47 11.94 3.04
C GLU A 491 -10.92 13.12 3.89
N TYR A 492 -11.51 12.80 5.04
CA TYR A 492 -11.84 13.78 6.06
C TYR A 492 -11.17 13.37 7.38
N MET A 493 -10.08 14.08 7.71
CA MET A 493 -9.32 13.86 8.95
C MET A 493 -9.91 14.70 10.06
N MET A 494 -10.41 14.03 11.08
CA MET A 494 -10.94 14.63 12.30
C MET A 494 -9.84 14.64 13.37
N ARG A 495 -9.60 15.80 13.97
CA ARG A 495 -8.60 16.04 15.03
C ARG A 495 -7.18 15.66 14.60
N PRO A 496 -6.61 16.29 13.55
CA PRO A 496 -5.23 16.08 13.14
C PRO A 496 -4.28 16.25 14.32
N GLY A 497 -3.23 15.41 14.37
CA GLY A 497 -2.29 15.37 15.47
C GLY A 497 -2.92 14.94 16.80
N GLU A 498 -4.08 14.24 16.76
CA GLU A 498 -4.88 13.73 17.88
C GLU A 498 -5.32 14.82 18.88
N THR A 499 -5.35 16.08 18.44
CA THR A 499 -5.73 17.24 19.28
C THR A 499 -6.99 17.93 18.73
N SER A 500 -7.58 18.82 19.52
CA SER A 500 -8.66 19.72 19.06
C SER A 500 -8.15 21.08 18.58
N ILE A 501 -6.83 21.28 18.51
CA ILE A 501 -6.21 22.56 18.21
C ILE A 501 -6.09 22.77 16.70
N ILE A 502 -5.72 21.70 15.97
CA ILE A 502 -5.66 21.74 14.52
C ILE A 502 -7.06 21.51 13.95
N PRO A 503 -7.56 22.41 13.08
CA PRO A 503 -8.86 22.22 12.43
C PRO A 503 -8.91 20.91 11.63
N ASN A 504 -10.08 20.26 11.62
CA ASN A 504 -10.31 19.08 10.79
C ASN A 504 -9.92 19.34 9.33
N ALA A 505 -9.22 18.41 8.70
CA ALA A 505 -8.72 18.57 7.35
C ALA A 505 -9.62 17.85 6.34
N THR A 506 -9.82 18.48 5.18
CA THR A 506 -10.54 17.91 4.04
C THR A 506 -9.57 17.73 2.89
N LEU A 507 -9.40 16.49 2.44
CA LEU A 507 -8.48 16.16 1.37
C LEU A 507 -9.24 15.57 0.18
N ILE A 508 -8.73 15.91 -1.00
CA ILE A 508 -9.09 15.26 -2.27
C ILE A 508 -7.82 14.77 -2.93
N GLY A 509 -7.89 13.65 -3.63
CA GLY A 509 -6.70 13.07 -4.21
C GLY A 509 -6.96 12.25 -5.46
N LEU A 510 -5.87 11.82 -6.03
CA LEU A 510 -5.83 10.91 -7.17
C LEU A 510 -4.70 9.91 -6.96
N LYS A 511 -5.06 8.63 -6.88
CA LYS A 511 -4.12 7.51 -6.90
C LYS A 511 -4.10 6.91 -8.29
N VAL A 512 -2.92 6.61 -8.80
CA VAL A 512 -2.71 5.94 -10.09
C VAL A 512 -1.90 4.68 -9.84
N LEU A 513 -2.41 3.55 -10.31
CA LEU A 513 -1.78 2.25 -10.21
C LEU A 513 -1.51 1.73 -11.61
N GLY A 514 -0.25 1.40 -11.89
CA GLY A 514 0.19 0.85 -13.16
C GLY A 514 0.94 -0.47 -12.97
N ASN A 515 0.67 -1.46 -13.83
CA ASN A 515 1.38 -2.73 -13.87
C ASN A 515 1.94 -2.95 -15.28
N LEU A 516 3.28 -3.05 -15.41
CA LEU A 516 4.01 -3.15 -16.68
C LEU A 516 4.29 -4.59 -17.08
#